data_f37ff5a8e2a7290b2b7a00ff50ed2429
#
_entry.id   f37ff5a8e2a7290b2b7a00ff50ed2429
#
_cell.length_a   1.000
_cell.length_b   1.000
_cell.length_c   1.000
_cell.angle_alpha   90.00
_cell.angle_beta   90.00
_cell.angle_gamma   90.00
#
_symmetry.space_group_name_H-M   'P 1'
#
loop_
_entity.id
_entity.type
_entity.pdbx_description
1 polymer ?
#
loop_
_entity_poly.entity_id
_entity_poly.type
_entity_poly.pdbx_seq_one_letter_code
_entity_poly.pdbx_strand_id
1 'polypeptide(L)'
;MIIQPGTSQAFHNLAPVQISVGAGAAGFIDTDCSTWLAPGGSLVMVMMASNGGGVIGARNTGGPDTSLTVITAVRTCYPVMLSAGKHADLYRDAANTNYYYAFGYWL
;
A
#
# COMPACT_ATOMS: atom_id res chain seq x y z
N MET A 1 15.67 -11.84 5.69
CA MET A 1 15.95 -10.89 6.79
C MET A 1 16.55 -11.67 7.94
N ILE A 2 17.62 -11.16 8.51
CA ILE A 2 18.20 -11.74 9.72
C ILE A 2 17.49 -11.10 10.93
N ILE A 3 16.89 -11.93 11.75
CA ILE A 3 16.26 -11.49 12.98
C ILE A 3 17.21 -11.79 14.13
N GLN A 4 17.63 -10.77 14.85
CA GLN A 4 18.50 -10.89 15.99
C GLN A 4 17.68 -10.87 17.29
N PRO A 5 18.11 -11.57 18.35
CA PRO A 5 17.46 -11.46 19.64
C PRO A 5 17.40 -10.01 20.11
N GLY A 6 16.22 -9.55 20.54
CA GLY A 6 15.99 -8.18 20.98
C GLY A 6 15.74 -7.16 19.89
N THR A 7 15.87 -7.55 18.60
CA THR A 7 15.62 -6.64 17.47
C THR A 7 14.55 -7.18 16.51
N SER A 8 13.87 -8.25 16.88
CA SER A 8 12.81 -8.83 16.07
C SER A 8 11.62 -7.87 15.96
N GLN A 9 11.09 -7.77 14.75
CA GLN A 9 9.87 -7.03 14.49
C GLN A 9 8.67 -7.96 14.60
N ALA A 10 7.58 -7.46 15.16
CA ALA A 10 6.33 -8.19 15.25
C ALA A 10 5.31 -7.55 14.33
N PHE A 11 4.42 -8.38 13.78
CA PHE A 11 3.28 -7.91 13.02
C PHE A 11 2.16 -7.49 13.96
N HIS A 12 1.65 -6.29 13.76
CA HIS A 12 0.55 -5.72 14.53
C HIS A 12 -0.67 -5.57 13.61
N ASN A 13 -1.79 -6.15 14.02
CA ASN A 13 -3.02 -6.03 13.27
C ASN A 13 -3.62 -4.64 13.41
N LEU A 14 -4.19 -4.15 12.31
CA LEU A 14 -5.04 -2.96 12.29
C LEU A 14 -6.45 -3.36 11.88
N ALA A 15 -7.44 -2.66 12.39
CA ALA A 15 -8.76 -2.68 11.76
C ALA A 15 -8.59 -2.19 10.31
N PRO A 16 -9.13 -2.89 9.30
CA PRO A 16 -8.91 -2.50 7.92
C PRO A 16 -9.34 -1.07 7.64
N VAL A 17 -8.45 -0.29 7.05
CA VAL A 17 -8.69 1.10 6.69
C VAL A 17 -8.51 1.23 5.18
N GLN A 18 -9.51 1.78 4.51
CA GLN A 18 -9.53 1.88 3.05
C GLN A 18 -9.09 3.26 2.59
N ILE A 19 -8.28 3.27 1.54
CA ILE A 19 -8.03 4.43 0.70
C ILE A 19 -8.41 4.04 -0.73
N SER A 20 -9.25 4.84 -1.39
CA SER A 20 -9.56 4.63 -2.79
C SER A 20 -8.86 5.69 -3.64
N VAL A 21 -8.37 5.25 -4.79
CA VAL A 21 -7.78 6.11 -5.80
C VAL A 21 -8.67 6.02 -7.04
N GLY A 22 -9.39 7.09 -7.32
CA GLY A 22 -10.31 7.16 -8.45
C GLY A 22 -9.60 7.11 -9.80
N ALA A 23 -10.35 6.80 -10.85
CA ALA A 23 -9.82 6.78 -12.21
C ALA A 23 -9.30 8.16 -12.62
N GLY A 24 -8.28 8.16 -13.46
CA GLY A 24 -7.66 9.38 -13.96
C GLY A 24 -6.40 9.05 -14.74
N ALA A 25 -5.51 10.03 -14.94
CA ALA A 25 -4.25 9.75 -15.62
C ALA A 25 -3.49 8.65 -14.89
N ALA A 26 -3.12 7.59 -15.60
CA ALA A 26 -2.44 6.44 -15.01
C ALA A 26 -1.07 6.83 -14.45
N GLY A 27 -0.72 6.29 -13.32
CA GLY A 27 0.56 6.52 -12.68
C GLY A 27 0.51 6.44 -11.17
N PHE A 28 1.66 6.47 -10.53
CA PHE A 28 1.75 6.54 -9.09
C PHE A 28 1.39 7.94 -8.60
N ILE A 29 0.54 7.99 -7.60
CA ILE A 29 0.06 9.22 -6.98
C ILE A 29 0.55 9.25 -5.54
N ASP A 30 1.28 10.29 -5.18
CA ASP A 30 1.67 10.54 -3.79
C ASP A 30 0.42 10.73 -2.94
N THR A 31 0.20 9.82 -2.01
CA THR A 31 -1.05 9.72 -1.26
C THR A 31 -0.77 9.83 0.23
N ASP A 32 -1.53 10.68 0.90
CA ASP A 32 -1.52 10.77 2.35
C ASP A 32 -2.24 9.56 2.94
N CYS A 33 -1.47 8.71 3.61
CA CYS A 33 -1.95 7.48 4.21
C CYS A 33 -2.05 7.59 5.75
N SER A 34 -2.14 8.79 6.28
CA SER A 34 -2.20 9.01 7.73
C SER A 34 -3.39 8.32 8.39
N THR A 35 -4.46 8.07 7.63
CA THR A 35 -5.63 7.32 8.11
C THR A 35 -5.31 5.85 8.41
N TRP A 36 -4.19 5.32 7.92
CA TRP A 36 -3.77 3.94 8.21
C TRP A 36 -3.23 3.77 9.63
N LEU A 37 -3.01 4.84 10.36
CA LEU A 37 -2.64 4.82 11.78
C LEU A 37 -1.35 4.05 12.09
N ALA A 38 -0.54 3.74 11.09
CA ALA A 38 0.74 3.09 11.32
C ALA A 38 1.72 4.06 11.98
N PRO A 39 2.61 3.59 12.86
CA PRO A 39 3.72 4.41 13.35
C PRO A 39 4.56 4.94 12.19
N GLY A 40 5.14 6.14 12.34
CA GLY A 40 5.92 6.79 11.29
C GLY A 40 7.00 5.89 10.72
N GLY A 41 7.07 5.78 9.41
CA GLY A 41 8.05 4.97 8.70
C GLY A 41 7.87 3.46 8.80
N SER A 42 6.80 2.98 9.42
CA SER A 42 6.56 1.55 9.57
C SER A 42 6.20 0.89 8.25
N LEU A 43 6.64 -0.35 8.09
CA LEU A 43 6.22 -1.20 6.99
C LEU A 43 4.77 -1.62 7.23
N VAL A 44 3.94 -1.43 6.24
CA VAL A 44 2.50 -1.71 6.30
C VAL A 44 2.17 -2.80 5.30
N MET A 45 1.33 -3.75 5.70
CA MET A 45 0.76 -4.70 4.76
C MET A 45 -0.48 -4.10 4.12
N VAL A 46 -0.49 -4.04 2.81
CA VAL A 46 -1.57 -3.42 2.03
C VAL A 46 -2.21 -4.47 1.15
N MET A 47 -3.52 -4.59 1.24
CA MET A 47 -4.31 -5.35 0.28
C MET A 47 -4.77 -4.40 -0.82
N MET A 48 -4.60 -4.81 -2.06
CA MET A 48 -4.92 -4.01 -3.23
C MET A 48 -5.99 -4.70 -4.05
N ALA A 49 -6.94 -3.92 -4.57
CA ALA A 49 -8.00 -4.41 -5.45
C ALA A 49 -8.40 -3.33 -6.45
N SER A 50 -8.94 -3.74 -7.58
CA SER A 50 -9.52 -2.83 -8.57
C SER A 50 -10.98 -3.25 -8.82
N ASN A 51 -11.84 -2.28 -9.11
CA ASN A 51 -13.26 -2.54 -9.31
C ASN A 51 -13.60 -3.15 -10.69
N GLY A 52 -12.66 -3.23 -11.60
CA GLY A 52 -12.94 -3.76 -12.94
C GLY A 52 -11.77 -4.50 -13.57
N GLY A 53 -10.77 -4.81 -12.80
CA GLY A 53 -9.53 -5.33 -13.32
C GLY A 53 -8.69 -4.23 -13.97
N GLY A 54 -7.44 -4.20 -13.70
CA GLY A 54 -6.55 -3.18 -14.22
C GLY A 54 -5.21 -3.23 -13.54
N VAL A 55 -4.47 -2.15 -13.60
CA VAL A 55 -3.17 -2.07 -12.95
C VAL A 55 -3.34 -1.50 -11.55
N ILE A 56 -2.83 -2.23 -10.58
CA ILE A 56 -2.72 -1.76 -9.20
C ILE A 56 -1.26 -1.79 -8.77
N GLY A 57 -0.93 -0.98 -7.81
CA GLY A 57 0.41 -0.98 -7.25
C GLY A 57 0.52 -0.02 -6.09
N ALA A 58 1.48 -0.30 -5.23
CA ALA A 58 1.83 0.58 -4.12
C ALA A 58 3.34 0.52 -3.93
N ARG A 59 3.93 1.64 -3.54
CA ARG A 59 5.36 1.72 -3.28
C ARG A 59 5.63 2.80 -2.24
N ASN A 60 6.81 2.79 -1.64
CA ASN A 60 7.25 3.93 -0.86
C ASN A 60 7.37 5.16 -1.76
N THR A 61 7.12 6.33 -1.23
CA THR A 61 7.16 7.59 -1.99
C THR A 61 8.48 7.73 -2.75
N GLY A 62 8.37 7.88 -4.09
CA GLY A 62 9.53 7.98 -4.97
C GLY A 62 10.30 6.68 -5.17
N GLY A 63 9.79 5.56 -4.69
CA GLY A 63 10.44 4.26 -4.82
C GLY A 63 10.32 3.66 -6.22
N PRO A 64 10.95 2.49 -6.44
CA PRO A 64 10.88 1.81 -7.74
C PRO A 64 9.49 1.23 -8.00
N ASP A 65 9.15 1.05 -9.27
CA ASP A 65 7.86 0.52 -9.74
C ASP A 65 7.81 -1.01 -9.63
N THR A 66 8.19 -1.57 -8.49
CA THR A 66 8.31 -3.03 -8.33
C THR A 66 7.04 -3.70 -7.87
N SER A 67 6.05 -2.93 -7.47
CA SER A 67 4.79 -3.45 -6.92
C SER A 67 3.62 -3.36 -7.88
N LEU A 68 3.88 -3.05 -9.15
CA LEU A 68 2.83 -3.01 -10.16
C LEU A 68 2.30 -4.41 -10.47
N THR A 69 1.02 -4.55 -10.46
CA THR A 69 0.33 -5.80 -10.80
C THR A 69 -0.88 -5.53 -11.66
N VAL A 70 -1.02 -6.27 -12.75
CA VAL A 70 -2.25 -6.29 -13.53
C VAL A 70 -3.16 -7.37 -12.93
N ILE A 71 -4.35 -6.98 -12.55
CA ILE A 71 -5.31 -7.90 -11.95
C ILE A 71 -6.62 -7.90 -12.70
N THR A 72 -7.27 -9.06 -12.68
CA THR A 72 -8.65 -9.24 -13.11
C THR A 72 -9.39 -9.97 -12.00
N ALA A 73 -10.21 -9.24 -11.24
CA ALA A 73 -11.06 -9.80 -10.19
C ALA A 73 -10.31 -10.54 -9.07
N VAL A 74 -9.03 -10.29 -8.86
CA VAL A 74 -8.26 -10.83 -7.75
C VAL A 74 -7.72 -9.71 -6.87
N ARG A 75 -7.54 -10.05 -5.60
CA ARG A 75 -6.88 -9.19 -4.63
C ARG A 75 -5.45 -9.65 -4.43
N THR A 76 -4.58 -8.70 -4.18
CA THR A 76 -3.19 -9.01 -3.86
C THR A 76 -2.73 -8.22 -2.65
N CYS A 77 -1.77 -8.77 -1.91
CA CYS A 77 -1.22 -8.13 -0.73
C CYS A 77 0.23 -7.77 -0.97
N TYR A 78 0.65 -6.61 -0.50
CA TYR A 78 2.00 -6.13 -0.70
C TYR A 78 2.47 -5.30 0.49
N PRO A 79 3.69 -5.52 0.99
CA PRO A 79 4.25 -4.70 2.04
C PRO A 79 4.73 -3.36 1.46
N VAL A 80 4.36 -2.27 2.11
CA VAL A 80 4.71 -0.91 1.68
C VAL A 80 5.32 -0.15 2.85
N MET A 81 6.45 0.50 2.60
CA MET A 81 7.07 1.38 3.58
C MET A 81 6.45 2.77 3.45
N LEU A 82 5.83 3.24 4.51
CA LEU A 82 5.37 4.63 4.58
C LEU A 82 6.54 5.56 4.85
N SER A 83 6.50 6.75 4.27
CA SER A 83 7.42 7.83 4.61
C SER A 83 7.19 8.32 6.04
N ALA A 84 8.10 9.14 6.56
CA ALA A 84 7.95 9.74 7.88
C ALA A 84 6.65 10.58 8.00
N GLY A 85 6.18 11.15 6.90
CA GLY A 85 4.91 11.88 6.83
C GLY A 85 3.69 10.98 6.59
N LYS A 86 3.85 9.66 6.65
CA LYS A 86 2.77 8.70 6.38
C LYS A 86 2.26 8.73 4.94
N HIS A 87 3.13 9.00 3.99
CA HIS A 87 2.79 8.97 2.57
C HIS A 87 3.29 7.69 1.91
N ALA A 88 2.59 7.27 0.88
CA ALA A 88 3.00 6.23 -0.05
C ALA A 88 2.52 6.61 -1.45
N ASP A 89 3.14 6.05 -2.46
CA ASP A 89 2.65 6.18 -3.83
C ASP A 89 1.69 5.02 -4.11
N LEU A 90 0.44 5.36 -4.41
CA LEU A 90 -0.59 4.41 -4.81
C LEU A 90 -0.89 4.59 -6.30
N TYR A 91 -0.94 3.49 -7.03
CA TYR A 91 -1.16 3.56 -8.48
C TYR A 91 -2.61 3.92 -8.80
N ARG A 92 -2.78 4.88 -9.71
CA ARG A 92 -4.07 5.27 -10.25
C ARG A 92 -4.21 4.69 -11.65
N ASP A 93 -5.26 3.92 -11.87
CA ASP A 93 -5.59 3.38 -13.19
C ASP A 93 -6.42 4.36 -14.00
N ALA A 94 -6.31 4.29 -15.33
CA ALA A 94 -7.02 5.21 -16.20
C ALA A 94 -8.53 4.94 -16.27
N ALA A 95 -8.97 3.70 -16.08
CA ALA A 95 -10.36 3.30 -16.29
C ALA A 95 -11.06 2.78 -15.04
N ASN A 96 -10.33 2.39 -14.00
CA ASN A 96 -10.88 1.70 -12.85
C ASN A 96 -10.48 2.39 -11.54
N THR A 97 -11.36 2.30 -10.55
CA THR A 97 -11.03 2.74 -9.20
C THR A 97 -10.23 1.66 -8.50
N ASN A 98 -9.07 2.02 -8.00
CA ASN A 98 -8.23 1.13 -7.20
C ASN A 98 -8.49 1.38 -5.72
N TYR A 99 -8.56 0.28 -4.97
CA TYR A 99 -8.79 0.31 -3.53
C TYR A 99 -7.58 -0.28 -2.82
N TYR A 100 -7.15 0.37 -1.76
CA TYR A 100 -6.01 -0.03 -0.96
C TYR A 100 -6.42 -0.08 0.49
N TYR A 101 -6.11 -1.21 1.15
CA TYR A 101 -6.50 -1.45 2.54
C TYR A 101 -5.25 -1.73 3.36
N ALA A 102 -5.01 -0.94 4.38
CA ALA A 102 -4.03 -1.31 5.40
C ALA A 102 -4.71 -2.21 6.43
N PHE A 103 -4.08 -3.32 6.74
CA PHE A 103 -4.63 -4.25 7.74
C PHE A 103 -3.60 -4.68 8.79
N GLY A 104 -2.39 -4.16 8.71
CA GLY A 104 -1.38 -4.42 9.72
C GLY A 104 -0.07 -3.71 9.40
N TYR A 105 0.83 -3.73 10.35
CA TYR A 105 2.16 -3.14 10.20
C TYR A 105 3.19 -3.91 11.02
N TRP A 106 4.44 -3.76 10.65
CA TRP A 106 5.57 -4.28 11.42
C TRP A 106 6.23 -3.17 12.22
N LEU A 107 6.53 -3.50 13.45
CA LEU A 107 7.20 -2.57 14.36
C LEU A 107 8.29 -3.30 15.15
#